data_ff6917cf657d8c6c092ebf93db0ecf57
#
_entry.id   ff6917cf657d8c6c092ebf93db0ecf57
#
_cell.length_a   1.000
_cell.length_b   1.000
_cell.length_c   1.000
_cell.angle_alpha   90.00
_cell.angle_beta   90.00
_cell.angle_gamma   90.00
#
_symmetry.space_group_name_H-M   'P 1'
#
loop_
_entity.id
_entity.type
_entity.pdbx_description
1 polymer ?
#
loop_
_entity_poly.entity_id
_entity_poly.type
_entity_poly.pdbx_seq_one_letter_code
_entity_poly.pdbx_strand_id
1 'polypeptide(L)'
;MPLFKTNAIVIRSTNYGESDKIVTFFTRDFGKLKGIAKGARRSRKRFQNALGLFSYLRLTFFEKEGTGLVRAEGCDILHSFPKIREDLRKILYGNYYLELANEMAGEREGNQEVFELLLSFLSDLEEMEPQEEQLRLFEVRILSLFGYRPNMGRCNLCKKDWEDLKEVPGVYFSLEKGALVCEKCSKTWNHLIAFSLGTARLIEKISHMELDKIQRLKFTHQSLAESREILPRFISYQLGKELKSLKTLRDIEGRSKFEAQNPNFETSTNFQNKNYPNQYE
;
A
#
# COMPACT_ATOMS: atom_id res chain seq x y z
N MET A 1 19.82 -21.56 -19.41
CA MET A 1 18.80 -20.69 -18.79
C MET A 1 19.20 -19.26 -19.05
N PRO A 2 18.35 -18.43 -19.66
CA PRO A 2 18.66 -17.03 -19.90
C PRO A 2 18.79 -16.25 -18.57
N LEU A 3 19.76 -15.34 -18.52
CA LEU A 3 20.03 -14.45 -17.42
C LEU A 3 19.34 -13.11 -17.70
N PHE A 4 18.49 -12.68 -16.77
CA PHE A 4 17.76 -11.41 -16.86
C PHE A 4 18.26 -10.41 -15.83
N LYS A 5 18.15 -9.13 -16.16
CA LYS A 5 18.43 -8.01 -15.24
C LYS A 5 17.27 -7.02 -15.27
N THR A 6 16.85 -6.55 -14.12
CA THR A 6 15.79 -5.53 -13.99
C THR A 6 15.96 -4.74 -12.69
N ASN A 7 15.42 -3.54 -12.66
CA ASN A 7 15.28 -2.80 -11.41
C ASN A 7 14.09 -3.37 -10.62
N ALA A 8 14.23 -3.47 -9.30
CA ALA A 8 13.26 -4.12 -8.45
C ALA A 8 13.17 -3.46 -7.07
N ILE A 9 11.99 -3.49 -6.46
CA ILE A 9 11.75 -3.14 -5.06
C ILE A 9 11.42 -4.42 -4.31
N VAL A 10 12.06 -4.67 -3.16
CA VAL A 10 11.74 -5.81 -2.30
C VAL A 10 10.46 -5.51 -1.53
N ILE A 11 9.38 -6.23 -1.87
CA ILE A 11 8.06 -6.05 -1.24
C ILE A 11 7.73 -7.12 -0.20
N ARG A 12 8.42 -8.26 -0.22
CA ARG A 12 8.32 -9.30 0.81
C ARG A 12 9.61 -10.10 0.87
N SER A 13 10.04 -10.46 2.08
CA SER A 13 11.22 -11.28 2.31
C SER A 13 11.00 -12.22 3.49
N THR A 14 11.23 -13.50 3.29
CA THR A 14 11.02 -14.54 4.31
C THR A 14 12.22 -15.49 4.31
N ASN A 15 12.71 -15.88 5.48
CA ASN A 15 13.74 -16.91 5.59
C ASN A 15 13.18 -18.25 5.13
N TYR A 16 13.98 -19.02 4.41
CA TYR A 16 13.64 -20.35 3.93
C TYR A 16 14.80 -21.32 4.18
N GLY A 17 14.53 -22.37 4.97
CA GLY A 17 15.58 -23.26 5.44
C GLY A 17 16.66 -22.53 6.24
N GLU A 18 17.86 -23.09 6.29
CA GLU A 18 18.97 -22.58 7.09
C GLU A 18 19.70 -21.37 6.48
N SER A 19 19.76 -21.27 5.16
CA SER A 19 20.62 -20.30 4.47
C SER A 19 19.93 -19.45 3.42
N ASP A 20 18.73 -19.83 3.00
CA ASP A 20 18.05 -19.25 1.83
C ASP A 20 17.01 -18.20 2.25
N LYS A 21 16.55 -17.42 1.29
CA LYS A 21 15.38 -16.56 1.41
C LYS A 21 14.44 -16.76 0.25
N ILE A 22 13.12 -16.68 0.52
CA ILE A 22 12.11 -16.47 -0.51
C ILE A 22 11.77 -14.98 -0.48
N VAL A 23 11.89 -14.33 -1.62
CA VAL A 23 11.73 -12.89 -1.77
C VAL A 23 10.72 -12.61 -2.87
N THR A 24 9.79 -11.70 -2.61
CA THR A 24 8.91 -11.15 -3.64
C THR A 24 9.45 -9.78 -4.03
N PHE A 25 9.71 -9.64 -5.31
CA PHE A 25 10.19 -8.42 -5.94
C PHE A 25 9.06 -7.80 -6.76
N PHE A 26 8.86 -6.50 -6.64
CA PHE A 26 8.10 -5.74 -7.62
C PHE A 26 9.11 -5.18 -8.62
N THR A 27 9.09 -5.67 -9.85
CA THR A 27 10.11 -5.32 -10.85
C THR A 27 9.54 -4.37 -11.88
N ARG A 28 10.42 -3.55 -12.46
CA ARG A 28 10.04 -2.57 -13.48
C ARG A 28 9.54 -3.24 -14.76
N ASP A 29 10.23 -4.28 -15.21
CA ASP A 29 10.03 -4.84 -16.54
C ASP A 29 9.22 -6.15 -16.55
N PHE A 30 9.19 -6.87 -15.42
CA PHE A 30 8.58 -8.21 -15.33
C PHE A 30 7.44 -8.28 -14.30
N GLY A 31 7.00 -7.15 -13.73
CA GLY A 31 5.98 -7.11 -12.71
C GLY A 31 6.39 -7.80 -11.40
N LYS A 32 5.45 -8.46 -10.74
CA LYS A 32 5.70 -9.17 -9.49
C LYS A 32 6.39 -10.51 -9.74
N LEU A 33 7.61 -10.65 -9.22
CA LEU A 33 8.40 -11.88 -9.28
C LEU A 33 8.62 -12.46 -7.89
N LYS A 34 8.35 -13.73 -7.72
CA LYS A 34 8.70 -14.48 -6.52
C LYS A 34 9.97 -15.30 -6.80
N GLY A 35 11.00 -15.09 -6.00
CA GLY A 35 12.31 -15.71 -6.25
C GLY A 35 12.89 -16.38 -5.01
N ILE A 36 13.73 -17.40 -5.25
CA ILE A 36 14.57 -18.01 -4.24
C ILE A 36 15.99 -17.43 -4.35
N ALA A 37 16.50 -16.89 -3.25
CA ALA A 37 17.87 -16.41 -3.11
C ALA A 37 18.68 -17.43 -2.28
N LYS A 38 19.36 -18.36 -2.97
CA LYS A 38 20.12 -19.44 -2.31
C LYS A 38 21.35 -18.93 -1.61
N GLY A 39 21.53 -19.34 -0.36
CA GLY A 39 22.64 -18.95 0.50
C GLY A 39 22.59 -17.47 0.90
N ALA A 40 21.47 -16.78 0.74
CA ALA A 40 21.36 -15.33 0.94
C ALA A 40 21.70 -14.88 2.37
N ARG A 41 21.40 -15.69 3.38
CA ARG A 41 21.66 -15.38 4.81
C ARG A 41 23.15 -15.42 5.15
N ARG A 42 23.95 -16.15 4.37
CA ARG A 42 25.41 -16.30 4.58
C ARG A 42 26.22 -15.51 3.53
N SER A 43 25.58 -14.98 2.48
CA SER A 43 26.27 -14.33 1.38
C SER A 43 26.61 -12.88 1.71
N ARG A 44 27.91 -12.56 1.71
CA ARG A 44 28.41 -11.18 1.86
C ARG A 44 28.64 -10.46 0.52
N LYS A 45 28.67 -11.17 -0.60
CA LYS A 45 28.99 -10.59 -1.93
C LYS A 45 27.76 -10.46 -2.82
N ARG A 46 26.94 -11.51 -2.96
CA ARG A 46 25.83 -11.54 -3.93
C ARG A 46 24.61 -10.74 -3.49
N PHE A 47 24.35 -10.65 -2.19
CA PHE A 47 23.11 -10.08 -1.66
C PHE A 47 23.32 -8.94 -0.65
N GLN A 48 24.49 -8.82 0.00
CA GLN A 48 24.92 -7.67 0.85
C GLN A 48 23.80 -6.97 1.64
N ASN A 49 22.91 -7.74 2.30
CA ASN A 49 21.71 -7.21 2.98
C ASN A 49 20.66 -6.55 2.04
N ALA A 50 20.79 -6.71 0.72
CA ALA A 50 19.89 -6.11 -0.27
C ALA A 50 18.44 -6.64 -0.20
N LEU A 51 18.22 -7.81 0.41
CA LEU A 51 16.93 -8.50 0.42
C LEU A 51 16.02 -8.12 1.62
N GLY A 52 16.24 -6.96 2.22
CA GLY A 52 15.34 -6.37 3.20
C GLY A 52 14.17 -5.65 2.53
N LEU A 53 13.03 -5.51 3.25
CA LEU A 53 11.90 -4.72 2.77
C LEU A 53 12.32 -3.30 2.38
N PHE A 54 11.62 -2.72 1.44
CA PHE A 54 11.85 -1.40 0.84
C PHE A 54 13.07 -1.32 -0.09
N SER A 55 14.07 -2.21 0.01
CA SER A 55 15.28 -2.10 -0.82
C SER A 55 14.96 -1.96 -2.30
N TYR A 56 15.43 -0.87 -2.92
CA TYR A 56 15.46 -0.65 -4.35
C TYR A 56 16.81 -1.14 -4.87
N LEU A 57 16.80 -2.06 -5.83
CA LEU A 57 17.98 -2.79 -6.26
C LEU A 57 17.92 -3.15 -7.75
N ARG A 58 19.07 -3.48 -8.32
CA ARG A 58 19.18 -4.15 -9.60
C ARG A 58 19.25 -5.65 -9.36
N LEU A 59 18.19 -6.35 -9.75
CA LEU A 59 18.06 -7.80 -9.63
C LEU A 59 18.66 -8.49 -10.85
N THR A 60 19.50 -9.50 -10.63
CA THR A 60 19.94 -10.46 -11.63
C THR A 60 19.35 -11.83 -11.30
N PHE A 61 18.65 -12.46 -12.25
CA PHE A 61 17.95 -13.71 -12.00
C PHE A 61 17.89 -14.62 -13.21
N PHE A 62 17.68 -15.91 -12.97
CA PHE A 62 17.36 -16.91 -13.98
C PHE A 62 15.90 -17.32 -13.87
N GLU A 63 15.25 -17.55 -14.99
CA GLU A 63 13.97 -18.24 -15.01
C GLU A 63 14.19 -19.74 -14.83
N LYS A 64 13.42 -20.34 -13.91
CA LYS A 64 13.38 -21.77 -13.73
C LYS A 64 12.04 -22.29 -14.24
N GLU A 65 12.06 -23.08 -15.31
CA GLU A 65 10.86 -23.69 -15.86
C GLU A 65 10.14 -24.57 -14.81
N GLY A 66 8.81 -24.52 -14.81
CA GLY A 66 7.96 -25.41 -14.03
C GLY A 66 7.83 -25.11 -12.53
N THR A 67 8.47 -24.05 -11.98
CA THR A 67 8.42 -23.80 -10.52
C THR A 67 7.69 -22.54 -10.09
N GLY A 68 7.31 -21.66 -11.02
CA GLY A 68 6.74 -20.34 -10.69
C GLY A 68 7.70 -19.39 -9.93
N LEU A 69 8.87 -19.92 -9.49
CA LEU A 69 9.89 -19.15 -8.77
C LEU A 69 11.08 -18.87 -9.69
N VAL A 70 11.54 -17.62 -9.70
CA VAL A 70 12.82 -17.28 -10.29
C VAL A 70 13.98 -17.60 -9.33
N ARG A 71 15.16 -17.88 -9.86
CA ARG A 71 16.37 -17.98 -9.05
C ARG A 71 17.10 -16.65 -9.05
N ALA A 72 17.06 -15.93 -7.92
CA ALA A 72 17.89 -14.75 -7.76
C ALA A 72 19.37 -15.14 -7.68
N GLU A 73 20.18 -14.57 -8.57
CA GLU A 73 21.62 -14.86 -8.62
C GLU A 73 22.43 -13.79 -7.89
N GLY A 74 22.00 -12.53 -7.96
CA GLY A 74 22.61 -11.42 -7.25
C GLY A 74 21.74 -10.18 -7.25
N CYS A 75 22.06 -9.25 -6.35
CA CYS A 75 21.38 -7.97 -6.22
C CYS A 75 22.39 -6.86 -5.91
N ASP A 76 22.36 -5.79 -6.71
CA ASP A 76 23.12 -4.57 -6.44
C ASP A 76 22.15 -3.53 -5.85
N ILE A 77 22.42 -3.02 -4.65
CA ILE A 77 21.58 -2.00 -4.00
C ILE A 77 21.73 -0.69 -4.78
N LEU A 78 20.61 -0.13 -5.24
CA LEU A 78 20.52 1.21 -5.79
C LEU A 78 20.18 2.22 -4.70
N HIS A 79 19.20 1.87 -3.84
CA HIS A 79 18.85 2.64 -2.64
C HIS A 79 18.19 1.74 -1.58
N SER A 80 18.52 1.93 -0.31
CA SER A 80 18.03 1.06 0.77
C SER A 80 16.95 1.69 1.63
N PHE A 81 16.63 2.98 1.43
CA PHE A 81 15.67 3.77 2.22
C PHE A 81 15.93 3.66 3.74
N PRO A 82 17.12 4.04 4.23
CA PRO A 82 17.49 3.85 5.64
C PRO A 82 16.56 4.60 6.59
N LYS A 83 16.17 5.86 6.27
CA LYS A 83 15.29 6.66 7.12
C LYS A 83 13.89 6.07 7.31
N ILE A 84 13.39 5.26 6.33
CA ILE A 84 12.12 4.54 6.50
C ILE A 84 12.26 3.49 7.62
N ARG A 85 13.42 2.84 7.73
CA ARG A 85 13.65 1.75 8.70
C ARG A 85 13.92 2.25 10.12
N GLU A 86 14.22 3.51 10.29
CA GLU A 86 14.54 4.16 11.56
C GLU A 86 13.31 4.79 12.23
N ASP A 87 12.21 4.95 11.51
CA ASP A 87 10.98 5.58 12.00
C ASP A 87 9.78 4.62 11.90
N LEU A 88 9.11 4.38 13.03
CA LEU A 88 7.97 3.45 13.11
C LEU A 88 6.80 3.88 12.20
N ARG A 89 6.48 5.18 12.12
CA ARG A 89 5.37 5.65 11.27
C ARG A 89 5.73 5.47 9.81
N LYS A 90 6.98 5.75 9.41
CA LYS A 90 7.47 5.51 8.05
C LYS A 90 7.43 4.01 7.70
N ILE A 91 7.82 3.13 8.62
CA ILE A 91 7.69 1.67 8.45
C ILE A 91 6.24 1.26 8.20
N LEU A 92 5.29 1.79 8.97
CA LEU A 92 3.88 1.46 8.83
C LEU A 92 3.30 1.91 7.48
N TYR A 93 3.59 3.15 7.06
CA TYR A 93 3.17 3.68 5.76
C TYR A 93 3.82 2.91 4.60
N GLY A 94 5.12 2.69 4.68
CA GLY A 94 5.84 1.90 3.68
C GLY A 94 5.29 0.48 3.54
N ASN A 95 5.03 -0.21 4.66
CA ASN A 95 4.41 -1.53 4.65
C ASN A 95 3.03 -1.51 4.00
N TYR A 96 2.24 -0.45 4.22
CA TYR A 96 0.95 -0.29 3.56
C TYR A 96 1.10 -0.16 2.04
N TYR A 97 2.03 0.65 1.55
CA TYR A 97 2.31 0.77 0.11
C TYR A 97 2.74 -0.57 -0.50
N LEU A 98 3.67 -1.28 0.18
CA LEU A 98 4.15 -2.58 -0.30
C LEU A 98 3.05 -3.65 -0.31
N GLU A 99 2.24 -3.74 0.76
CA GLU A 99 1.16 -4.72 0.83
C GLU A 99 0.10 -4.45 -0.23
N LEU A 100 -0.34 -3.20 -0.39
CA LEU A 100 -1.33 -2.83 -1.38
C LEU A 100 -0.85 -3.14 -2.81
N ALA A 101 0.39 -2.79 -3.14
CA ALA A 101 0.99 -3.14 -4.43
C ALA A 101 1.09 -4.66 -4.63
N ASN A 102 1.48 -5.41 -3.57
CA ASN A 102 1.56 -6.87 -3.64
C ASN A 102 0.21 -7.54 -3.88
N GLU A 103 -0.84 -7.06 -3.21
CA GLU A 103 -2.17 -7.67 -3.27
C GLU A 103 -2.91 -7.33 -4.57
N MET A 104 -2.68 -6.16 -5.14
CA MET A 104 -3.32 -5.74 -6.40
C MET A 104 -2.62 -6.28 -7.64
N ALA A 105 -1.29 -6.47 -7.59
CA ALA A 105 -0.54 -6.93 -8.73
C ALA A 105 -0.70 -8.43 -8.99
N GLY A 106 -0.98 -8.80 -10.24
CA GLY A 106 -0.84 -10.16 -10.73
C GLY A 106 0.63 -10.61 -10.79
N GLU A 107 0.87 -11.92 -10.77
CA GLU A 107 2.23 -12.44 -10.96
C GLU A 107 2.66 -12.24 -12.41
N ARG A 108 3.88 -11.72 -12.62
CA ARG A 108 4.48 -11.50 -13.96
C ARG A 108 3.73 -10.52 -14.86
N GLU A 109 2.85 -9.72 -14.30
CA GLU A 109 2.18 -8.64 -15.00
C GLU A 109 3.01 -7.36 -14.85
N GLY A 110 3.81 -7.04 -15.86
CA GLY A 110 4.63 -5.84 -15.88
C GLY A 110 3.76 -4.58 -15.91
N ASN A 111 3.95 -3.69 -14.94
CA ASN A 111 3.32 -2.38 -14.91
C ASN A 111 4.34 -1.36 -14.43
N GLN A 112 4.98 -0.70 -15.40
CA GLN A 112 6.03 0.27 -15.14
C GLN A 112 5.49 1.50 -14.38
N GLU A 113 4.26 1.93 -14.65
CA GLU A 113 3.67 3.08 -13.97
C GLU A 113 3.43 2.79 -12.47
N VAL A 114 3.03 1.57 -12.12
CA VAL A 114 2.90 1.15 -10.71
C VAL A 114 4.27 1.05 -10.04
N PHE A 115 5.30 0.59 -10.76
CA PHE A 115 6.66 0.57 -10.23
C PHE A 115 7.17 1.97 -9.91
N GLU A 116 7.00 2.92 -10.82
CA GLU A 116 7.40 4.32 -10.64
C GLU A 116 6.56 5.00 -9.52
N LEU A 117 5.27 4.70 -9.43
CA LEU A 117 4.41 5.16 -8.34
C LEU A 117 4.96 4.70 -6.98
N LEU A 118 5.24 3.40 -6.85
CA LEU A 118 5.73 2.82 -5.60
C LEU A 118 7.10 3.41 -5.21
N LEU A 119 8.01 3.53 -6.18
CA LEU A 119 9.35 4.11 -5.97
C LEU A 119 9.25 5.57 -5.53
N SER A 120 8.41 6.39 -6.17
CA SER A 120 8.19 7.79 -5.83
C SER A 120 7.67 7.95 -4.40
N PHE A 121 6.62 7.17 -4.03
CA PHE A 121 6.05 7.27 -2.69
C PHE A 121 6.99 6.78 -1.58
N LEU A 122 7.86 5.80 -1.86
CA LEU A 122 8.91 5.41 -0.92
C LEU A 122 9.99 6.52 -0.79
N SER A 123 10.35 7.17 -1.89
CA SER A 123 11.30 8.29 -1.87
C SER A 123 10.76 9.49 -1.07
N ASP A 124 9.50 9.85 -1.28
CA ASP A 124 8.84 10.92 -0.51
C ASP A 124 8.73 10.57 0.97
N LEU A 125 8.37 9.32 1.28
CA LEU A 125 8.26 8.83 2.64
C LEU A 125 9.60 8.87 3.38
N GLU A 126 10.72 8.69 2.68
CA GLU A 126 12.05 8.83 3.27
C GLU A 126 12.34 10.27 3.68
N GLU A 127 11.99 11.24 2.82
CA GLU A 127 12.40 12.64 2.98
C GLU A 127 11.40 13.48 3.80
N MET A 128 10.13 13.08 3.85
CA MET A 128 9.06 13.84 4.51
C MET A 128 8.47 13.10 5.70
N GLU A 129 7.84 13.86 6.59
CA GLU A 129 7.02 13.28 7.64
C GLU A 129 5.77 12.61 7.05
N PRO A 130 5.40 11.40 7.51
CA PRO A 130 4.22 10.69 7.02
C PRO A 130 2.94 11.50 7.23
N GLN A 131 2.20 11.75 6.15
CA GLN A 131 0.92 12.45 6.17
C GLN A 131 -0.18 11.52 5.65
N GLU A 132 -1.36 11.57 6.25
CA GLU A 132 -2.47 10.70 5.84
C GLU A 132 -2.92 10.96 4.39
N GLU A 133 -2.79 12.19 3.93
CA GLU A 133 -3.03 12.57 2.54
C GLU A 133 -2.24 11.71 1.56
N GLN A 134 -0.99 11.37 1.90
CA GLN A 134 -0.14 10.52 1.06
C GLN A 134 -0.73 9.12 0.88
N LEU A 135 -1.37 8.55 1.93
CA LEU A 135 -2.08 7.27 1.81
C LEU A 135 -3.24 7.39 0.82
N ARG A 136 -4.04 8.45 0.93
CA ARG A 136 -5.18 8.69 0.04
C ARG A 136 -4.75 8.89 -1.41
N LEU A 137 -3.68 9.66 -1.63
CA LEU A 137 -3.11 9.86 -2.96
C LEU A 137 -2.63 8.54 -3.57
N PHE A 138 -1.88 7.75 -2.80
CA PHE A 138 -1.39 6.44 -3.25
C PHE A 138 -2.55 5.49 -3.59
N GLU A 139 -3.57 5.40 -2.73
CA GLU A 139 -4.75 4.55 -2.93
C GLU A 139 -5.49 4.87 -4.22
N VAL A 140 -5.79 6.15 -4.47
CA VAL A 140 -6.49 6.55 -5.70
C VAL A 140 -5.65 6.24 -6.93
N ARG A 141 -4.35 6.50 -6.89
CA ARG A 141 -3.46 6.27 -8.03
C ARG A 141 -3.27 4.79 -8.33
N ILE A 142 -3.00 3.98 -7.33
CA ILE A 142 -2.79 2.55 -7.53
C ILE A 142 -4.07 1.85 -8.01
N LEU A 143 -5.23 2.22 -7.46
CA LEU A 143 -6.54 1.77 -7.96
C LEU A 143 -6.72 2.11 -9.44
N SER A 144 -6.38 3.34 -9.82
CA SER A 144 -6.50 3.80 -11.22
C SER A 144 -5.59 3.03 -12.16
N LEU A 145 -4.34 2.77 -11.77
CA LEU A 145 -3.34 2.05 -12.57
C LEU A 145 -3.66 0.56 -12.76
N PHE A 146 -4.38 -0.03 -11.79
CA PHE A 146 -4.87 -1.41 -11.90
C PHE A 146 -6.27 -1.53 -12.52
N GLY A 147 -6.84 -0.43 -13.03
CA GLY A 147 -8.15 -0.45 -13.70
C GLY A 147 -9.36 -0.41 -12.76
N TYR A 148 -9.15 -0.26 -11.46
CA TYR A 148 -10.22 -0.12 -10.45
C TYR A 148 -10.51 1.35 -10.11
N ARG A 149 -10.28 2.26 -11.05
CA ARG A 149 -10.49 3.69 -10.83
C ARG A 149 -11.92 3.98 -10.35
N PRO A 150 -12.10 4.65 -9.19
CA PRO A 150 -13.42 5.09 -8.75
C PRO A 150 -14.03 6.08 -9.78
N ASN A 151 -15.22 5.78 -10.26
CA ASN A 151 -15.92 6.67 -11.19
C ASN A 151 -16.68 7.74 -10.41
N MET A 152 -16.07 8.91 -10.27
CA MET A 152 -16.61 10.04 -9.50
C MET A 152 -17.20 11.14 -10.38
N GLY A 153 -17.05 11.06 -11.72
CA GLY A 153 -17.39 12.14 -12.66
C GLY A 153 -18.90 12.36 -12.85
N ARG A 154 -19.70 11.32 -12.66
CA ARG A 154 -21.16 11.36 -12.88
C ARG A 154 -21.89 10.27 -12.11
N CYS A 155 -23.19 10.44 -11.91
CA CYS A 155 -24.02 9.39 -11.32
C CYS A 155 -24.01 8.13 -12.20
N ASN A 156 -23.66 6.98 -11.61
CA ASN A 156 -23.57 5.72 -12.34
C ASN A 156 -24.91 5.27 -12.94
N LEU A 157 -26.04 5.64 -12.33
CA LEU A 157 -27.37 5.21 -12.74
C LEU A 157 -28.00 6.18 -13.75
N CYS A 158 -28.25 7.44 -13.38
CA CYS A 158 -28.92 8.41 -14.22
C CYS A 158 -28.00 9.21 -15.14
N LYS A 159 -26.68 8.99 -15.03
CA LYS A 159 -25.63 9.64 -15.85
C LYS A 159 -25.52 11.17 -15.70
N LYS A 160 -26.19 11.76 -14.72
CA LYS A 160 -26.07 13.19 -14.44
C LYS A 160 -24.66 13.55 -13.99
N ASP A 161 -24.11 14.59 -14.57
CA ASP A 161 -22.78 15.13 -14.24
C ASP A 161 -22.83 16.02 -12.99
N TRP A 162 -21.67 16.43 -12.48
CA TRP A 162 -21.56 17.31 -11.31
C TRP A 162 -22.33 18.62 -11.44
N GLU A 163 -22.45 19.15 -12.65
CA GLU A 163 -23.16 20.40 -12.91
C GLU A 163 -24.64 20.28 -12.58
N ASP A 164 -25.22 19.13 -12.94
CA ASP A 164 -26.61 18.78 -12.62
C ASP A 164 -26.83 18.41 -11.15
N LEU A 165 -25.74 18.16 -10.42
CA LEU A 165 -25.76 17.71 -9.01
C LEU A 165 -25.38 18.83 -8.03
N LYS A 166 -25.09 20.05 -8.49
CA LYS A 166 -24.65 21.17 -7.64
C LYS A 166 -25.63 21.55 -6.53
N GLU A 167 -26.93 21.38 -6.78
CA GLU A 167 -28.00 21.73 -5.83
C GLU A 167 -28.38 20.57 -4.89
N VAL A 168 -27.70 19.42 -5.01
CA VAL A 168 -27.99 18.25 -4.18
C VAL A 168 -27.12 18.31 -2.92
N PRO A 169 -27.68 18.12 -1.72
CA PRO A 169 -26.96 18.27 -0.46
C PRO A 169 -25.83 17.24 -0.27
N GLY A 170 -25.83 16.13 -1.02
CA GLY A 170 -24.80 15.11 -0.95
C GLY A 170 -24.89 14.08 -2.08
N VAL A 171 -23.87 13.29 -2.18
CA VAL A 171 -23.79 12.14 -3.07
C VAL A 171 -23.36 10.91 -2.30
N TYR A 172 -23.47 9.76 -2.92
CA TYR A 172 -23.17 8.48 -2.31
C TYR A 172 -22.17 7.71 -3.15
N PHE A 173 -21.33 6.92 -2.50
CA PHE A 173 -20.42 5.99 -3.15
C PHE A 173 -20.93 4.56 -3.01
N SER A 174 -21.05 3.86 -4.12
CA SER A 174 -21.34 2.44 -4.17
C SER A 174 -20.05 1.65 -4.25
N LEU A 175 -19.74 0.86 -3.21
CA LEU A 175 -18.58 -0.05 -3.19
C LEU A 175 -18.68 -1.08 -4.31
N GLU A 176 -19.88 -1.61 -4.55
CA GLU A 176 -20.13 -2.62 -5.58
C GLU A 176 -19.82 -2.11 -7.00
N LYS A 177 -20.24 -0.88 -7.30
CA LYS A 177 -20.04 -0.28 -8.63
C LYS A 177 -18.73 0.52 -8.74
N GLY A 178 -18.06 0.79 -7.63
CA GLY A 178 -16.90 1.67 -7.60
C GLY A 178 -17.22 3.07 -8.13
N ALA A 179 -18.43 3.60 -7.85
CA ALA A 179 -18.93 4.78 -8.53
C ALA A 179 -19.84 5.65 -7.67
N LEU A 180 -19.93 6.93 -8.06
CA LEU A 180 -20.85 7.91 -7.51
C LEU A 180 -22.30 7.59 -7.87
N VAL A 181 -23.20 7.75 -6.90
CA VAL A 181 -24.66 7.66 -7.03
C VAL A 181 -25.27 8.93 -6.46
N CYS A 182 -26.15 9.60 -7.19
CA CYS A 182 -26.85 10.80 -6.71
C CYS A 182 -27.95 10.43 -5.71
N GLU A 183 -28.40 11.39 -4.91
CA GLU A 183 -29.41 11.21 -3.88
C GLU A 183 -30.72 10.60 -4.43
N LYS A 184 -31.20 11.03 -5.60
CA LYS A 184 -32.42 10.48 -6.21
C LYS A 184 -32.29 8.99 -6.49
N CYS A 185 -31.12 8.56 -6.98
CA CYS A 185 -30.84 7.17 -7.33
C CYS A 185 -30.46 6.32 -6.11
N SER A 186 -30.00 6.93 -5.01
CA SER A 186 -29.58 6.20 -3.81
C SER A 186 -30.71 5.45 -3.12
N LYS A 187 -31.95 5.91 -3.27
CA LYS A 187 -33.15 5.31 -2.65
C LYS A 187 -33.41 3.85 -3.05
N THR A 188 -32.82 3.41 -4.16
CA THR A 188 -32.97 2.04 -4.69
C THR A 188 -31.79 1.13 -4.36
N TRP A 189 -30.81 1.61 -3.58
CA TRP A 189 -29.57 0.91 -3.32
C TRP A 189 -29.27 0.85 -1.82
N ASN A 190 -28.69 -0.28 -1.39
CA ASN A 190 -28.20 -0.50 -0.04
C ASN A 190 -26.69 -0.31 0.05
N HIS A 191 -26.17 -0.14 1.27
CA HIS A 191 -24.73 -0.08 1.56
C HIS A 191 -23.96 1.03 0.80
N LEU A 192 -24.55 2.22 0.74
CA LEU A 192 -23.94 3.41 0.17
C LEU A 192 -23.22 4.22 1.26
N ILE A 193 -22.10 4.84 0.91
CA ILE A 193 -21.34 5.73 1.77
C ILE A 193 -21.62 7.17 1.32
N ALA A 194 -22.18 7.99 2.21
CA ALA A 194 -22.44 9.40 1.94
C ALA A 194 -21.13 10.21 1.93
N PHE A 195 -21.00 11.15 1.01
CA PHE A 195 -19.85 12.05 0.92
C PHE A 195 -20.18 13.31 0.11
N SER A 196 -19.28 14.29 0.10
CA SER A 196 -19.47 15.56 -0.58
C SER A 196 -19.06 15.52 -2.05
N LEU A 197 -19.67 16.37 -2.88
CA LEU A 197 -19.22 16.59 -4.27
C LEU A 197 -17.77 17.12 -4.34
N GLY A 198 -17.34 17.88 -3.32
CA GLY A 198 -15.96 18.35 -3.24
C GLY A 198 -14.96 17.18 -3.20
N THR A 199 -15.23 16.17 -2.38
CA THR A 199 -14.44 14.95 -2.30
C THR A 199 -14.51 14.12 -3.59
N ALA A 200 -15.69 14.03 -4.22
CA ALA A 200 -15.84 13.38 -5.53
C ALA A 200 -14.90 13.99 -6.56
N ARG A 201 -14.94 15.32 -6.69
CA ARG A 201 -14.07 16.07 -7.62
C ARG A 201 -12.60 15.91 -7.34
N LEU A 202 -12.22 15.87 -6.04
CA LEU A 202 -10.84 15.67 -5.62
C LEU A 202 -10.33 14.28 -6.05
N ILE A 203 -11.08 13.21 -5.74
CA ILE A 203 -10.72 11.83 -6.11
C ILE A 203 -10.65 11.68 -7.63
N GLU A 204 -11.62 12.22 -8.38
CA GLU A 204 -11.60 12.20 -9.84
C GLU A 204 -10.35 12.92 -10.38
N LYS A 205 -10.04 14.10 -9.86
CA LYS A 205 -8.85 14.85 -10.24
C LYS A 205 -7.56 14.06 -9.99
N ILE A 206 -7.39 13.47 -8.80
CA ILE A 206 -6.23 12.65 -8.46
C ILE A 206 -6.09 11.48 -9.44
N SER A 207 -7.21 10.85 -9.81
CA SER A 207 -7.23 9.68 -10.71
C SER A 207 -6.61 9.95 -12.08
N HIS A 208 -6.64 11.19 -12.54
CA HIS A 208 -6.17 11.60 -13.86
C HIS A 208 -4.87 12.43 -13.86
N MET A 209 -4.40 12.86 -12.67
CA MET A 209 -3.19 13.69 -12.58
C MET A 209 -1.92 12.88 -12.80
N GLU A 210 -0.91 13.53 -13.33
CA GLU A 210 0.46 13.02 -13.41
C GLU A 210 1.08 12.93 -12.01
N LEU A 211 2.02 12.01 -11.84
CA LEU A 211 2.60 11.66 -10.54
C LEU A 211 3.29 12.84 -9.84
N ASP A 212 4.01 13.66 -10.59
CA ASP A 212 4.73 14.85 -10.11
C ASP A 212 3.81 15.97 -9.59
N LYS A 213 2.56 15.99 -10.02
CA LYS A 213 1.56 17.00 -9.66
C LYS A 213 0.71 16.62 -8.46
N ILE A 214 0.48 15.32 -8.23
CA ILE A 214 -0.43 14.86 -7.15
C ILE A 214 0.07 15.20 -5.75
N GLN A 215 1.38 15.19 -5.53
CA GLN A 215 2.00 15.49 -4.24
C GLN A 215 1.76 16.90 -3.73
N ARG A 216 1.39 17.83 -4.62
CA ARG A 216 1.06 19.22 -4.28
C ARG A 216 -0.41 19.42 -3.90
N LEU A 217 -1.24 18.39 -4.03
CA LEU A 217 -2.65 18.48 -3.68
C LEU A 217 -2.83 18.47 -2.17
N LYS A 218 -3.70 19.35 -1.72
CA LYS A 218 -4.10 19.42 -0.30
C LYS A 218 -5.53 18.94 -0.16
N PHE A 219 -5.77 18.18 0.88
CA PHE A 219 -7.10 17.80 1.31
C PHE A 219 -7.65 18.85 2.29
N THR A 220 -8.94 19.09 2.23
CA THR A 220 -9.64 19.73 3.36
C THR A 220 -9.84 18.68 4.45
N HIS A 221 -10.12 19.11 5.68
CA HIS A 221 -10.44 18.20 6.79
C HIS A 221 -11.59 17.25 6.41
N GLN A 222 -12.63 17.78 5.76
CA GLN A 222 -13.77 17.01 5.28
C GLN A 222 -13.37 15.99 4.20
N SER A 223 -12.67 16.43 3.15
CA SER A 223 -12.29 15.51 2.07
C SER A 223 -11.33 14.41 2.53
N LEU A 224 -10.47 14.68 3.50
CA LEU A 224 -9.60 13.67 4.11
C LEU A 224 -10.43 12.65 4.91
N ALA A 225 -11.36 13.12 5.76
CA ALA A 225 -12.22 12.24 6.55
C ALA A 225 -13.10 11.34 5.65
N GLU A 226 -13.74 11.91 4.62
CA GLU A 226 -14.57 11.17 3.68
C GLU A 226 -13.75 10.16 2.85
N SER A 227 -12.56 10.54 2.38
CA SER A 227 -11.66 9.64 1.65
C SER A 227 -11.15 8.49 2.53
N ARG A 228 -10.89 8.73 3.83
CA ARG A 228 -10.52 7.72 4.83
C ARG A 228 -11.62 6.66 4.98
N GLU A 229 -12.86 7.06 4.86
CA GLU A 229 -14.01 6.14 4.95
C GLU A 229 -14.20 5.33 3.67
N ILE A 230 -14.07 5.97 2.51
CA ILE A 230 -14.40 5.38 1.21
C ILE A 230 -13.28 4.47 0.68
N LEU A 231 -12.06 5.00 0.56
CA LEU A 231 -11.00 4.33 -0.21
C LEU A 231 -10.57 2.99 0.39
N PRO A 232 -10.30 2.87 1.70
CA PRO A 232 -9.92 1.58 2.29
C PRO A 232 -11.04 0.53 2.22
N ARG A 233 -12.30 0.95 2.36
CA ARG A 233 -13.44 0.02 2.19
C ARG A 233 -13.57 -0.45 0.76
N PHE A 234 -13.37 0.45 -0.19
CA PHE A 234 -13.39 0.09 -1.61
C PHE A 234 -12.25 -0.84 -1.97
N ILE A 235 -11.02 -0.59 -1.49
CA ILE A 235 -9.87 -1.48 -1.65
C ILE A 235 -10.18 -2.86 -1.06
N SER A 236 -10.70 -2.91 0.17
CA SER A 236 -11.05 -4.19 0.81
C SER A 236 -12.15 -4.94 0.05
N TYR A 237 -13.11 -4.22 -0.53
CA TYR A 237 -14.14 -4.80 -1.38
C TYR A 237 -13.53 -5.42 -2.66
N GLN A 238 -12.64 -4.70 -3.35
CA GLN A 238 -11.98 -5.20 -4.57
C GLN A 238 -11.06 -6.39 -4.30
N LEU A 239 -10.37 -6.40 -3.15
CA LEU A 239 -9.46 -7.48 -2.76
C LEU A 239 -10.17 -8.66 -2.10
N GLY A 240 -11.44 -8.52 -1.69
CA GLY A 240 -12.18 -9.51 -0.89
C GLY A 240 -11.62 -9.70 0.53
N LYS A 241 -10.74 -8.82 1.01
CA LYS A 241 -10.11 -8.88 2.33
C LYS A 241 -9.61 -7.52 2.79
N GLU A 242 -9.45 -7.35 4.10
CA GLU A 242 -8.78 -6.19 4.69
C GLU A 242 -7.26 -6.36 4.66
N LEU A 243 -6.53 -5.27 4.40
CA LEU A 243 -5.06 -5.24 4.46
C LEU A 243 -4.58 -5.23 5.92
N LYS A 244 -3.63 -6.10 6.23
CA LYS A 244 -3.08 -6.24 7.59
C LYS A 244 -2.30 -5.01 8.03
N SER A 245 -1.52 -4.42 7.12
CA SER A 245 -0.77 -3.20 7.37
C SER A 245 -1.68 -2.02 7.70
N LEU A 246 -2.84 -1.89 7.03
CA LEU A 246 -3.81 -0.84 7.33
C LEU A 246 -4.41 -1.01 8.72
N LYS A 247 -4.76 -2.24 9.10
CA LYS A 247 -5.25 -2.54 10.45
C LYS A 247 -4.21 -2.17 11.49
N THR A 248 -2.96 -2.61 11.32
CA THR A 248 -1.85 -2.30 12.22
C THR A 248 -1.61 -0.79 12.34
N LEU A 249 -1.64 -0.07 11.22
CA LEU A 249 -1.48 1.39 11.18
C LEU A 249 -2.58 2.08 12.01
N ARG A 250 -3.84 1.71 11.82
CA ARG A 250 -4.98 2.25 12.57
C ARG A 250 -4.88 1.97 14.08
N ASP A 251 -4.49 0.76 14.45
CA ASP A 251 -4.35 0.35 15.85
C ASP A 251 -3.28 1.16 16.55
N ILE A 252 -2.14 1.41 15.91
CA ILE A 252 -1.02 2.18 16.48
C ILE A 252 -1.35 3.67 16.51
N GLU A 253 -1.86 4.26 15.44
CA GLU A 253 -2.24 5.69 15.43
C GLU A 253 -3.41 5.99 16.38
N GLY A 254 -4.35 5.06 16.54
CA GLY A 254 -5.43 5.15 17.52
C GLY A 254 -4.93 5.17 18.95
N ARG A 255 -3.96 4.29 19.29
CA ARG A 255 -3.32 4.27 20.62
C ARG A 255 -2.54 5.54 20.90
N SER A 256 -1.72 5.98 19.95
CA SER A 256 -0.92 7.21 20.09
C SER A 256 -1.80 8.46 20.32
N LYS A 257 -2.96 8.56 19.65
CA LYS A 257 -3.92 9.64 19.89
C LYS A 257 -4.58 9.55 21.28
N PHE A 258 -4.90 8.33 21.72
CA PHE A 258 -5.48 8.11 23.06
C PHE A 258 -4.48 8.46 24.16
N GLU A 259 -3.22 8.05 24.05
CA GLU A 259 -2.14 8.37 24.98
C GLU A 259 -1.85 9.89 25.02
N ALA A 260 -1.83 10.54 23.86
CA ALA A 260 -1.65 11.98 23.78
C ALA A 260 -2.80 12.79 24.44
N GLN A 261 -4.02 12.25 24.40
CA GLN A 261 -5.20 12.86 25.08
C GLN A 261 -5.29 12.52 26.57
N ASN A 262 -4.60 11.49 27.02
CA ASN A 262 -4.58 11.00 28.41
C ASN A 262 -3.12 10.83 28.90
N PRO A 263 -2.36 11.92 29.12
CA PRO A 263 -0.94 11.85 29.45
C PRO A 263 -0.63 11.17 30.79
N ASN A 264 -1.64 10.91 31.65
CA ASN A 264 -1.52 10.21 32.92
C ASN A 264 -1.87 8.71 32.83
N PHE A 265 -2.01 8.15 31.62
CA PHE A 265 -2.26 6.72 31.45
C PHE A 265 -0.95 5.96 31.57
N GLU A 266 -0.60 5.53 32.80
CA GLU A 266 0.50 4.62 33.07
C GLU A 266 0.18 3.26 32.41
N THR A 267 0.99 2.87 31.43
CA THR A 267 1.00 1.50 30.90
C THR A 267 1.48 0.56 32.00
N SER A 268 0.55 -0.06 32.73
CA SER A 268 0.84 -1.12 33.69
C SER A 268 1.34 -2.37 32.94
N THR A 269 2.56 -2.31 32.40
CA THR A 269 3.28 -3.49 31.93
C THR A 269 4.06 -4.11 33.10
N ASN A 270 3.33 -4.52 34.13
CA ASN A 270 3.87 -5.47 35.10
C ASN A 270 3.82 -6.88 34.48
N PHE A 271 4.81 -7.22 33.68
CA PHE A 271 5.20 -8.60 33.50
C PHE A 271 5.87 -9.06 34.80
N GLN A 272 5.07 -9.47 35.78
CA GLN A 272 5.56 -10.25 36.90
C GLN A 272 6.13 -11.54 36.34
N ASN A 273 7.47 -11.68 36.47
CA ASN A 273 8.17 -12.95 36.38
C ASN A 273 7.45 -14.00 37.22
N LYS A 274 6.66 -14.86 36.62
CA LYS A 274 6.25 -16.12 37.24
C LYS A 274 7.45 -17.04 37.17
N ASN A 275 8.18 -17.13 38.31
CA ASN A 275 9.13 -18.19 38.59
C ASN A 275 8.42 -19.55 38.43
N TYR A 276 8.84 -20.33 37.46
CA TYR A 276 8.54 -21.77 37.44
C TYR A 276 9.52 -22.47 38.37
N PRO A 277 9.04 -23.25 39.33
CA PRO A 277 9.95 -24.09 40.16
C PRO A 277 10.50 -25.23 39.27
N ASN A 278 11.83 -25.38 39.32
CA ASN A 278 12.51 -26.56 38.82
C ASN A 278 12.00 -27.80 39.57
N GLN A 279 11.39 -28.74 38.85
CA GLN A 279 11.19 -30.12 39.29
C GLN A 279 11.97 -31.02 38.34
N TYR A 280 13.17 -31.35 38.71
CA TYR A 280 13.84 -32.61 38.39
C TYR A 280 14.91 -32.86 39.50
N GLU A 281 14.53 -33.62 40.48
CA GLU A 281 15.34 -34.62 41.15
C GLU A 281 14.78 -36.01 40.78
#